data_b7e77e1644243b67fd51755508e528c7
#
_entry.id   b7e77e1644243b67fd51755508e528c7
#
_cell.length_a   1.000
_cell.length_b   1.000
_cell.length_c   1.000
_cell.angle_alpha   90.00
_cell.angle_beta   90.00
_cell.angle_gamma   90.00
#
_symmetry.space_group_name_H-M   'P 1'
#
loop_
_entity.id
_entity.type
_entity.pdbx_description
1 polymer ?
#
loop_
_entity_poly.entity_id
_entity_poly.type
_entity_poly.pdbx_seq_one_letter_code
_entity_poly.pdbx_strand_id
1 'polypeptide(L)'
;MASPLILRAADFAARKHRLQKRKDEESSPYVNHPLAVALLLADVGGVNDPEVLAAAILHDTLEDTETTPAELEAAFGARVRALVEAVTDDKKLRKAERKQLQIDHAGALSPDAVLIKLGDKIANVTDVTHSPPSMWDLARRKEYLDWAAAVVANCPKVNAALEARFAEVLEEGRRKLGV
;
A
#
# COMPACT_ATOMS: atom_id res chain seq x y z
N MET A 1 21.74 8.29 -9.15
CA MET A 1 21.38 9.40 -8.22
C MET A 1 19.90 9.26 -7.88
N ALA A 2 19.51 9.41 -6.60
CA ALA A 2 18.10 9.42 -6.22
C ALA A 2 17.37 10.57 -6.94
N SER A 3 16.18 10.30 -7.49
CA SER A 3 15.38 11.33 -8.17
C SER A 3 14.92 12.37 -7.15
N PRO A 4 15.07 13.69 -7.41
CA PRO A 4 14.51 14.73 -6.55
C PRO A 4 13.00 14.57 -6.31
N LEU A 5 12.28 13.94 -7.24
CA LEU A 5 10.85 13.67 -7.11
C LEU A 5 10.56 12.73 -5.93
N ILE A 6 11.34 11.67 -5.77
CA ILE A 6 11.21 10.70 -4.68
C ILE A 6 11.44 11.38 -3.32
N LEU A 7 12.49 12.21 -3.21
CA LEU A 7 12.77 12.93 -1.97
C LEU A 7 11.67 13.95 -1.62
N ARG A 8 11.11 14.64 -2.62
CA ARG A 8 9.96 15.54 -2.41
C ARG A 8 8.71 14.78 -1.97
N ALA A 9 8.46 13.61 -2.55
CA ALA A 9 7.33 12.76 -2.14
C ALA A 9 7.50 12.29 -0.69
N ALA A 10 8.70 11.88 -0.30
CA ALA A 10 8.99 11.45 1.07
C ALA A 10 8.81 12.60 2.09
N ASP A 11 9.32 13.79 1.80
CA ASP A 11 9.13 14.98 2.65
C ASP A 11 7.65 15.36 2.75
N PHE A 12 6.92 15.35 1.63
CA PHE A 12 5.48 15.64 1.61
C PHE A 12 4.69 14.62 2.46
N ALA A 13 4.91 13.32 2.26
CA ALA A 13 4.26 12.27 3.01
C ALA A 13 4.57 12.38 4.52
N ALA A 14 5.85 12.65 4.88
CA ALA A 14 6.25 12.84 6.27
C ALA A 14 5.52 14.01 6.95
N ARG A 15 5.34 15.13 6.23
CA ARG A 15 4.58 16.28 6.76
C ARG A 15 3.08 15.96 6.90
N LYS A 16 2.48 15.31 5.90
CA LYS A 16 1.04 14.99 5.90
C LYS A 16 0.69 13.97 6.99
N HIS A 17 1.52 12.95 7.17
CA HIS A 17 1.33 11.90 8.17
C HIS A 17 2.00 12.18 9.53
N ARG A 18 2.51 13.40 9.78
CA ARG A 18 3.34 13.72 10.96
C ARG A 18 2.73 13.36 12.32
N LEU A 19 1.41 13.37 12.43
CA LEU A 19 0.68 13.04 13.67
C LEU A 19 0.08 11.63 13.65
N GLN A 20 0.13 10.95 12.50
CA GLN A 20 -0.44 9.62 12.34
C GLN A 20 0.55 8.56 12.79
N LYS A 21 0.03 7.54 13.46
CA LYS A 21 0.77 6.39 13.95
C LYS A 21 0.22 5.10 13.37
N ARG A 22 1.09 4.10 13.20
CA ARG A 22 0.69 2.72 12.96
C ARG A 22 -0.05 2.20 14.21
N LYS A 23 -0.85 1.16 14.01
CA LYS A 23 -1.63 0.52 15.10
C LYS A 23 -0.88 -0.63 15.76
N ASP A 24 0.42 -0.76 15.47
CA ASP A 24 1.32 -1.69 16.12
C ASP A 24 1.51 -1.34 17.60
N GLU A 25 2.11 -2.25 18.36
CA GLU A 25 2.35 -2.08 19.79
C GLU A 25 3.25 -0.86 20.09
N GLU A 26 4.21 -0.58 19.21
CA GLU A 26 5.16 0.51 19.35
C GLU A 26 4.60 1.88 18.94
N SER A 27 3.43 1.91 18.29
CA SER A 27 2.84 3.12 17.72
C SER A 27 3.81 3.89 16.82
N SER A 28 4.47 3.17 15.92
CA SER A 28 5.50 3.70 15.04
C SER A 28 4.96 4.79 14.10
N PRO A 29 5.80 5.72 13.60
CA PRO A 29 5.37 6.75 12.65
C PRO A 29 4.73 6.14 11.40
N TYR A 30 3.56 6.65 11.00
CA TYR A 30 2.82 6.09 9.85
C TYR A 30 3.64 6.12 8.56
N VAL A 31 4.44 7.16 8.36
CA VAL A 31 5.27 7.35 7.15
C VAL A 31 6.23 6.19 6.88
N ASN A 32 6.55 5.39 7.89
CA ASN A 32 7.39 4.20 7.71
C ASN A 32 6.76 3.20 6.73
N HIS A 33 5.41 3.08 6.73
CA HIS A 33 4.69 2.18 5.83
C HIS A 33 4.84 2.56 4.35
N PRO A 34 4.47 3.76 3.88
CA PRO A 34 4.62 4.11 2.47
C PRO A 34 6.08 4.12 2.00
N LEU A 35 7.03 4.42 2.88
CA LEU A 35 8.46 4.28 2.55
C LEU A 35 8.85 2.81 2.34
N ALA A 36 8.37 1.89 3.18
CA ALA A 36 8.58 0.45 3.02
C ALA A 36 7.94 -0.07 1.72
N VAL A 37 6.74 0.41 1.37
CA VAL A 37 6.09 0.08 0.09
C VAL A 37 6.96 0.49 -1.09
N ALA A 38 7.43 1.73 -1.14
CA ALA A 38 8.29 2.21 -2.23
C ALA A 38 9.62 1.44 -2.31
N LEU A 39 10.23 1.11 -1.16
CA LEU A 39 11.45 0.31 -1.09
C LEU A 39 11.22 -1.11 -1.64
N LEU A 40 10.11 -1.77 -1.30
CA LEU A 40 9.73 -3.06 -1.88
C LEU A 40 9.62 -3.01 -3.40
N LEU A 41 8.99 -1.97 -3.94
CA LEU A 41 8.88 -1.79 -5.39
C LEU A 41 10.26 -1.65 -6.04
N ALA A 42 11.17 -0.87 -5.44
CA ALA A 42 12.49 -0.64 -5.98
C ALA A 42 13.38 -1.89 -5.87
N ASP A 43 13.49 -2.48 -4.67
CA ASP A 43 14.48 -3.54 -4.37
C ASP A 43 14.02 -4.91 -4.86
N VAL A 44 12.76 -5.26 -4.65
CA VAL A 44 12.21 -6.57 -5.02
C VAL A 44 11.61 -6.51 -6.42
N GLY A 45 10.81 -5.47 -6.71
CA GLY A 45 10.13 -5.32 -7.99
C GLY A 45 11.02 -4.80 -9.12
N GLY A 46 12.22 -4.28 -8.82
CA GLY A 46 13.10 -3.66 -9.81
C GLY A 46 12.50 -2.40 -10.45
N VAL A 47 11.53 -1.76 -9.79
CA VAL A 47 10.86 -0.57 -10.30
C VAL A 47 11.78 0.63 -10.19
N ASN A 48 12.11 1.24 -11.33
CA ASN A 48 13.00 2.41 -11.41
C ASN A 48 12.28 3.70 -11.85
N ASP A 49 10.98 3.62 -12.16
CA ASP A 49 10.19 4.79 -12.55
C ASP A 49 9.96 5.70 -11.33
N PRO A 50 10.50 6.94 -11.34
CA PRO A 50 10.40 7.83 -10.18
C PRO A 50 8.97 8.30 -9.89
N GLU A 51 8.07 8.32 -10.88
CA GLU A 51 6.67 8.69 -10.65
C GLU A 51 5.89 7.57 -9.97
N VAL A 52 6.17 6.30 -10.33
CA VAL A 52 5.58 5.14 -9.65
C VAL A 52 6.06 5.05 -8.21
N LEU A 53 7.37 5.24 -7.96
CA LEU A 53 7.93 5.25 -6.61
C LEU A 53 7.39 6.43 -5.77
N ALA A 54 7.26 7.62 -6.36
CA ALA A 54 6.64 8.77 -5.70
C ALA A 54 5.17 8.50 -5.37
N ALA A 55 4.40 7.91 -6.30
CA ALA A 55 3.01 7.53 -6.06
C ALA A 55 2.89 6.47 -4.95
N ALA A 56 3.82 5.51 -4.88
CA ALA A 56 3.88 4.54 -3.79
C ALA A 56 4.13 5.21 -2.42
N ILE A 57 4.99 6.24 -2.35
CA ILE A 57 5.21 7.00 -1.11
C ILE A 57 3.96 7.83 -0.73
N LEU A 58 3.17 8.26 -1.71
CA LEU A 58 2.02 9.14 -1.52
C LEU A 58 0.67 8.40 -1.43
N HIS A 59 0.64 7.08 -1.61
CA HIS A 59 -0.58 6.31 -1.88
C HIS A 59 -1.69 6.47 -0.85
N ASP A 60 -1.35 6.70 0.41
CA ASP A 60 -2.32 6.87 1.50
C ASP A 60 -2.64 8.35 1.82
N THR A 61 -2.00 9.32 1.15
CA THR A 61 -2.18 10.73 1.50
C THR A 61 -3.59 11.24 1.21
N LEU A 62 -4.20 10.85 0.10
CA LEU A 62 -5.59 11.22 -0.22
C LEU A 62 -6.60 10.55 0.71
N GLU A 63 -6.31 9.31 1.12
CA GLU A 63 -7.23 8.55 1.96
C GLU A 63 -7.17 8.98 3.43
N ASP A 64 -5.97 9.23 3.93
CA ASP A 64 -5.71 9.33 5.37
C ASP A 64 -5.40 10.74 5.88
N THR A 65 -5.27 11.72 4.98
CA THR A 65 -4.95 13.09 5.35
C THR A 65 -5.90 14.09 4.66
N GLU A 66 -5.69 15.40 4.90
CA GLU A 66 -6.43 16.47 4.24
C GLU A 66 -5.90 16.78 2.81
N THR A 67 -5.00 15.96 2.27
CA THR A 67 -4.45 16.14 0.92
C THR A 67 -5.55 16.06 -0.13
N THR A 68 -5.50 16.96 -1.11
CA THR A 68 -6.45 16.97 -2.24
C THR A 68 -5.78 16.50 -3.54
N PRO A 69 -6.56 15.99 -4.51
CA PRO A 69 -6.03 15.66 -5.84
C PRO A 69 -5.33 16.84 -6.52
N ALA A 70 -5.89 18.05 -6.38
CA ALA A 70 -5.30 19.27 -6.95
C ALA A 70 -3.94 19.60 -6.32
N GLU A 71 -3.77 19.38 -5.02
CA GLU A 71 -2.49 19.56 -4.33
C GLU A 71 -1.44 18.56 -4.82
N LEU A 72 -1.83 17.28 -5.01
CA LEU A 72 -0.93 16.27 -5.57
C LEU A 72 -0.53 16.60 -7.00
N GLU A 73 -1.47 16.99 -7.85
CA GLU A 73 -1.19 17.35 -9.24
C GLU A 73 -0.24 18.53 -9.34
N ALA A 74 -0.47 19.59 -8.55
CA ALA A 74 0.39 20.76 -8.52
C ALA A 74 1.82 20.44 -8.05
N ALA A 75 1.98 19.53 -7.10
CA ALA A 75 3.28 19.19 -6.51
C ALA A 75 4.05 18.11 -7.30
N PHE A 76 3.34 17.14 -7.90
CA PHE A 76 3.93 15.90 -8.44
C PHE A 76 3.51 15.58 -9.87
N GLY A 77 2.56 16.31 -10.44
CA GLY A 77 2.06 16.09 -11.80
C GLY A 77 0.85 15.15 -11.89
N ALA A 78 0.21 15.19 -13.05
CA ALA A 78 -1.06 14.49 -13.28
C ALA A 78 -0.95 12.96 -13.20
N ARG A 79 0.19 12.36 -13.62
CA ARG A 79 0.39 10.91 -13.58
C ARG A 79 0.48 10.41 -12.14
N VAL A 80 1.27 11.07 -11.28
CA VAL A 80 1.37 10.69 -9.86
C VAL A 80 0.01 10.83 -9.18
N ARG A 81 -0.71 11.93 -9.39
CA ARG A 81 -2.07 12.11 -8.87
C ARG A 81 -2.99 10.96 -9.30
N ALA A 82 -3.01 10.63 -10.59
CA ALA A 82 -3.89 9.59 -11.12
C ALA A 82 -3.57 8.20 -10.53
N LEU A 83 -2.29 7.88 -10.32
CA LEU A 83 -1.87 6.62 -9.68
C LEU A 83 -2.31 6.55 -8.22
N VAL A 84 -2.17 7.64 -7.47
CA VAL A 84 -2.63 7.70 -6.06
C VAL A 84 -4.15 7.56 -6.00
N GLU A 85 -4.90 8.29 -6.85
CA GLU A 85 -6.36 8.15 -6.93
C GLU A 85 -6.80 6.72 -7.24
N ALA A 86 -6.11 6.04 -8.17
CA ALA A 86 -6.45 4.67 -8.57
C ALA A 86 -6.35 3.64 -7.44
N VAL A 87 -5.55 3.91 -6.41
CA VAL A 87 -5.37 3.01 -5.27
C VAL A 87 -6.05 3.49 -3.99
N THR A 88 -6.65 4.68 -4.00
CA THR A 88 -7.36 5.31 -2.87
C THR A 88 -8.78 4.76 -2.73
N ASP A 89 -9.18 4.40 -1.52
CA ASP A 89 -10.54 3.97 -1.20
C ASP A 89 -11.47 5.16 -0.89
N ASP A 90 -12.76 5.03 -1.21
CA ASP A 90 -13.77 6.00 -0.76
C ASP A 90 -14.16 5.74 0.71
N LYS A 91 -13.63 6.54 1.62
CA LYS A 91 -13.93 6.42 3.07
C LYS A 91 -15.38 6.73 3.46
N LYS A 92 -16.21 7.27 2.56
CA LYS A 92 -17.65 7.44 2.80
C LYS A 92 -18.39 6.11 2.80
N LEU A 93 -17.83 5.11 2.15
CA LEU A 93 -18.40 3.76 2.11
C LEU A 93 -18.07 2.98 3.40
N ARG A 94 -18.97 2.02 3.75
CA ARG A 94 -18.71 1.12 4.87
C ARG A 94 -17.48 0.24 4.59
N LYS A 95 -16.80 -0.16 5.65
CA LYS A 95 -15.57 -0.96 5.55
C LYS A 95 -15.72 -2.23 4.70
N ALA A 96 -16.84 -2.94 4.86
CA ALA A 96 -17.12 -4.16 4.10
C ALA A 96 -17.26 -3.88 2.60
N GLU A 97 -17.94 -2.77 2.23
CA GLU A 97 -18.10 -2.34 0.84
C GLU A 97 -16.74 -1.97 0.22
N ARG A 98 -15.92 -1.19 0.92
CA ARG A 98 -14.56 -0.84 0.45
C ARG A 98 -13.70 -2.09 0.20
N LYS A 99 -13.74 -3.06 1.14
CA LYS A 99 -13.01 -4.32 0.97
C LYS A 99 -13.47 -5.09 -0.27
N GLN A 100 -14.79 -5.16 -0.50
CA GLN A 100 -15.33 -5.83 -1.67
C GLN A 100 -14.96 -5.10 -2.96
N LEU A 101 -15.07 -3.77 -2.99
CA LEU A 101 -14.68 -2.96 -4.15
C LEU A 101 -13.20 -3.11 -4.52
N GLN A 102 -12.31 -3.25 -3.54
CA GLN A 102 -10.91 -3.54 -3.85
C GLN A 102 -10.72 -4.88 -4.59
N ILE A 103 -11.52 -5.90 -4.26
CA ILE A 103 -11.50 -7.18 -4.99
C ILE A 103 -12.08 -7.00 -6.40
N ASP A 104 -13.25 -6.36 -6.51
CA ASP A 104 -13.99 -6.23 -7.76
C ASP A 104 -13.26 -5.38 -8.79
N HIS A 105 -12.58 -4.32 -8.34
CA HIS A 105 -11.89 -3.37 -9.21
C HIS A 105 -10.42 -3.74 -9.47
N ALA A 106 -9.86 -4.72 -8.76
CA ALA A 106 -8.45 -5.08 -8.88
C ALA A 106 -8.05 -5.42 -10.33
N GLY A 107 -8.93 -6.11 -11.06
CA GLY A 107 -8.69 -6.51 -12.46
C GLY A 107 -8.65 -5.36 -13.47
N ALA A 108 -9.18 -4.19 -13.11
CA ALA A 108 -9.21 -3.01 -13.97
C ALA A 108 -8.07 -2.02 -13.71
N LEU A 109 -7.20 -2.28 -12.71
CA LEU A 109 -6.08 -1.40 -12.39
C LEU A 109 -5.04 -1.41 -13.52
N SER A 110 -4.44 -0.23 -13.75
CA SER A 110 -3.27 -0.13 -14.64
C SER A 110 -2.08 -0.89 -14.07
N PRO A 111 -1.12 -1.34 -14.91
CA PRO A 111 0.07 -2.04 -14.43
C PRO A 111 0.81 -1.30 -13.29
N ASP A 112 0.98 0.02 -13.42
CA ASP A 112 1.64 0.83 -12.41
C ASP A 112 0.85 0.89 -11.09
N ALA A 113 -0.48 0.99 -11.14
CA ALA A 113 -1.33 0.95 -9.96
C ALA A 113 -1.31 -0.44 -9.29
N VAL A 114 -1.22 -1.53 -10.08
CA VAL A 114 -1.04 -2.89 -9.56
C VAL A 114 0.27 -3.03 -8.81
N LEU A 115 1.38 -2.45 -9.30
CA LEU A 115 2.66 -2.45 -8.57
C LEU A 115 2.50 -1.85 -7.17
N ILE A 116 1.86 -0.68 -7.06
CA ILE A 116 1.63 -0.01 -5.78
C ILE A 116 0.73 -0.89 -4.88
N LYS A 117 -0.34 -1.46 -5.43
CA LYS A 117 -1.25 -2.35 -4.69
C LYS A 117 -0.54 -3.60 -4.17
N LEU A 118 0.34 -4.22 -4.97
CA LEU A 118 1.15 -5.36 -4.54
C LEU A 118 2.09 -4.98 -3.39
N GLY A 119 2.83 -3.87 -3.53
CA GLY A 119 3.71 -3.37 -2.48
C GLY A 119 2.97 -3.11 -1.16
N ASP A 120 1.80 -2.45 -1.23
CA ASP A 120 0.93 -2.21 -0.09
C ASP A 120 0.49 -3.54 0.58
N LYS A 121 0.03 -4.52 -0.21
CA LYS A 121 -0.42 -5.81 0.34
C LYS A 121 0.72 -6.62 0.94
N ILE A 122 1.92 -6.62 0.33
CA ILE A 122 3.11 -7.27 0.89
C ILE A 122 3.46 -6.64 2.25
N ALA A 123 3.57 -5.30 2.32
CA ALA A 123 3.91 -4.60 3.55
C ALA A 123 2.86 -4.85 4.65
N ASN A 124 1.58 -4.73 4.33
CA ASN A 124 0.52 -4.93 5.32
C ASN A 124 0.37 -6.39 5.78
N VAL A 125 0.55 -7.40 4.90
CA VAL A 125 0.56 -8.82 5.30
C VAL A 125 1.75 -9.10 6.21
N THR A 126 2.92 -8.53 5.92
CA THR A 126 4.10 -8.62 6.77
C THR A 126 3.83 -8.02 8.15
N ASP A 127 3.24 -6.83 8.22
CA ASP A 127 2.90 -6.18 9.50
C ASP A 127 1.87 -6.98 10.29
N VAL A 128 0.79 -7.46 9.67
CA VAL A 128 -0.22 -8.30 10.34
C VAL A 128 0.37 -9.61 10.87
N THR A 129 1.43 -10.10 10.23
CA THR A 129 2.13 -11.32 10.65
C THR A 129 3.07 -11.08 11.82
N HIS A 130 3.87 -10.00 11.80
CA HIS A 130 4.99 -9.78 12.72
C HIS A 130 4.74 -8.70 13.76
N SER A 131 4.02 -7.64 13.40
CA SER A 131 3.74 -6.46 14.24
C SER A 131 2.26 -6.05 14.10
N PRO A 132 1.33 -6.98 14.42
CA PRO A 132 -0.09 -6.76 14.17
C PRO A 132 -0.63 -5.55 14.95
N PRO A 133 -1.72 -4.93 14.46
CA PRO A 133 -2.44 -3.96 15.26
C PRO A 133 -2.83 -4.56 16.61
N SER A 134 -2.48 -3.87 17.71
CA SER A 134 -2.60 -4.37 19.08
C SER A 134 -4.02 -4.84 19.47
N MET A 135 -5.04 -4.27 18.80
CA MET A 135 -6.46 -4.62 19.04
C MET A 135 -6.99 -5.70 18.10
N TRP A 136 -6.14 -6.33 17.28
CA TRP A 136 -6.60 -7.36 16.36
C TRP A 136 -6.41 -8.75 16.97
N ASP A 137 -7.52 -9.44 17.13
CA ASP A 137 -7.51 -10.85 17.49
C ASP A 137 -7.07 -11.73 16.31
N LEU A 138 -6.87 -13.02 16.60
CA LEU A 138 -6.43 -13.99 15.61
C LEU A 138 -7.41 -14.12 14.44
N ALA A 139 -8.72 -14.11 14.71
CA ALA A 139 -9.75 -14.24 13.67
C ALA A 139 -9.68 -13.09 12.67
N ARG A 140 -9.53 -11.85 13.16
CA ARG A 140 -9.41 -10.67 12.31
C ARG A 140 -8.12 -10.65 11.48
N ARG A 141 -7.02 -11.16 12.04
CA ARG A 141 -5.75 -11.29 11.32
C ARG A 141 -5.87 -12.30 10.17
N LYS A 142 -6.50 -13.45 10.41
CA LYS A 142 -6.78 -14.46 9.39
C LYS A 142 -7.68 -13.90 8.28
N GLU A 143 -8.80 -13.25 8.65
CA GLU A 143 -9.68 -12.56 7.70
C GLU A 143 -8.93 -11.55 6.82
N TYR A 144 -7.94 -10.84 7.39
CA TYR A 144 -7.13 -9.91 6.62
C TYR A 144 -6.25 -10.61 5.59
N LEU A 145 -5.59 -11.72 5.95
CA LEU A 145 -4.77 -12.49 5.02
C LEU A 145 -5.60 -13.02 3.84
N ASP A 146 -6.79 -13.57 4.12
CA ASP A 146 -7.68 -14.09 3.08
C ASP A 146 -8.19 -12.99 2.15
N TRP A 147 -8.55 -11.84 2.71
CA TRP A 147 -8.94 -10.68 1.91
C TRP A 147 -7.78 -10.16 1.05
N ALA A 148 -6.58 -10.03 1.58
CA ALA A 148 -5.41 -9.60 0.82
C ALA A 148 -5.10 -10.58 -0.33
N ALA A 149 -5.22 -11.89 -0.08
CA ALA A 149 -5.07 -12.92 -1.10
C ALA A 149 -6.11 -12.77 -2.23
N ALA A 150 -7.39 -12.52 -1.87
CA ALA A 150 -8.45 -12.30 -2.86
C ALA A 150 -8.22 -11.06 -3.72
N VAL A 151 -7.76 -9.95 -3.15
CA VAL A 151 -7.41 -8.74 -3.91
C VAL A 151 -6.29 -9.04 -4.90
N VAL A 152 -5.18 -9.63 -4.45
CA VAL A 152 -4.00 -9.90 -5.30
C VAL A 152 -4.32 -10.94 -6.38
N ALA A 153 -5.16 -11.94 -6.08
CA ALA A 153 -5.58 -12.95 -7.07
C ALA A 153 -6.36 -12.33 -8.24
N ASN A 154 -7.06 -11.21 -8.02
CA ASN A 154 -7.81 -10.50 -9.06
C ASN A 154 -6.97 -9.43 -9.79
N CYS A 155 -5.78 -9.08 -9.30
CA CYS A 155 -4.90 -8.15 -10.01
C CYS A 155 -4.33 -8.76 -11.30
N PRO A 156 -4.15 -7.96 -12.36
CA PRO A 156 -3.33 -8.35 -13.51
C PRO A 156 -1.91 -8.78 -13.08
N LYS A 157 -1.34 -9.74 -13.81
CA LYS A 157 0.04 -10.20 -13.58
C LYS A 157 1.01 -9.23 -14.24
N VAL A 158 1.76 -8.48 -13.43
CA VAL A 158 2.63 -7.39 -13.91
C VAL A 158 4.08 -7.50 -13.44
N ASN A 159 4.34 -8.21 -12.33
CA ASN A 159 5.69 -8.33 -11.78
C ASN A 159 5.85 -9.63 -11.00
N ALA A 160 6.52 -10.61 -11.64
CA ALA A 160 6.68 -11.94 -11.07
C ALA A 160 7.43 -11.95 -9.73
N ALA A 161 8.40 -11.04 -9.52
CA ALA A 161 9.15 -10.97 -8.27
C ALA A 161 8.28 -10.48 -7.11
N LEU A 162 7.46 -9.44 -7.31
CA LEU A 162 6.52 -8.97 -6.30
C LEU A 162 5.42 -10.00 -6.02
N GLU A 163 4.92 -10.69 -7.06
CA GLU A 163 3.93 -11.75 -6.91
C GLU A 163 4.48 -12.92 -6.10
N ALA A 164 5.72 -13.35 -6.38
CA ALA A 164 6.40 -14.37 -5.60
C ALA A 164 6.60 -13.92 -4.14
N ARG A 165 7.03 -12.67 -3.94
CA ARG A 165 7.20 -12.11 -2.58
C ARG A 165 5.88 -12.06 -1.82
N PHE A 166 4.78 -11.69 -2.48
CA PHE A 166 3.46 -11.72 -1.85
C PHE A 166 3.08 -13.14 -1.43
N ALA A 167 3.29 -14.15 -2.29
CA ALA A 167 3.01 -15.54 -1.96
C ALA A 167 3.81 -16.02 -0.74
N GLU A 168 5.11 -15.69 -0.66
CA GLU A 168 5.98 -16.02 0.45
C GLU A 168 5.47 -15.43 1.79
N VAL A 169 5.18 -14.11 1.83
CA VAL A 169 4.72 -13.46 3.07
C VAL A 169 3.33 -13.94 3.49
N LEU A 170 2.46 -14.27 2.53
CA LEU A 170 1.15 -14.84 2.79
C LEU A 170 1.25 -16.24 3.40
N GLU A 171 2.09 -17.09 2.84
CA GLU A 171 2.35 -18.45 3.36
C GLU A 171 2.95 -18.40 4.76
N GLU A 172 3.95 -17.54 4.97
CA GLU A 172 4.54 -17.31 6.29
C GLU A 172 3.48 -16.86 7.30
N GLY A 173 2.63 -15.87 6.91
CA GLY A 173 1.55 -15.39 7.75
C GLY A 173 0.56 -16.49 8.13
N ARG A 174 0.12 -17.27 7.15
CA ARG A 174 -0.78 -18.41 7.38
C ARG A 174 -0.17 -19.43 8.33
N ARG A 175 1.06 -19.84 8.11
CA ARG A 175 1.78 -20.77 8.98
C ARG A 175 1.88 -20.24 10.42
N LYS A 176 2.23 -18.96 10.58
CA LYS A 176 2.39 -18.32 11.90
C LYS A 176 1.06 -18.18 12.65
N LEU A 177 -0.04 -18.00 11.92
CA LEU A 177 -1.38 -17.88 12.48
C LEU A 177 -2.13 -19.23 12.58
N GLY A 178 -1.53 -20.34 12.14
CA GLY A 178 -2.12 -21.68 12.21
C GLY A 178 -3.31 -21.88 11.25
N VAL A 179 -3.18 -21.44 10.01
CA VAL A 179 -4.17 -21.60 8.93
C VAL A 179 -3.52 -22.02 7.63
#